data_8b525549767fb5821309c7e53b08e11f
#
_entry.id   8b525549767fb5821309c7e53b08e11f
#
_cell.length_a   1.000
_cell.length_b   1.000
_cell.length_c   1.000
_cell.angle_alpha   90.00
_cell.angle_beta   90.00
_cell.angle_gamma   90.00
#
_symmetry.space_group_name_H-M   'P 1'
#
loop_
_entity.id
_entity.type
_entity.pdbx_description
1 polymer ?
#
loop_
_entity_poly.entity_id
_entity_poly.type
_entity_poly.pdbx_seq_one_letter_code
_entity_poly.pdbx_strand_id
1 'polypeptide(L)'
;MKFDYAIGNPPYQDTGIGDNTKAPSVYNYFLESGFEVATVVEMIHPARFLFDAGDTDKKWNRKMLSDPHYKVLYYRPLSASIFPNTDIKGGVAVTYRDKRKDFGPIEHFFKEPELNGIAKKILHAEDFIAFSTIVYSPVAYKFTQLMHDENPQLKAKLSKGNEYEVKTNVFDSIPEVFYSQKPANGEYVSILGRVNNARVYKYIKREYIDNKTNLNYYKAVMPEATGIG
;
A
#
# COMPACT_ATOMS: atom_id res chain seq x y z
N MET A 1 15.77 9.25 32.50
CA MET A 1 17.17 8.81 32.25
C MET A 1 17.39 8.90 30.76
N LYS A 2 18.51 9.44 30.30
CA LYS A 2 18.85 9.49 28.87
C LYS A 2 20.11 8.66 28.65
N PHE A 3 20.13 7.91 27.58
CA PHE A 3 21.26 7.07 27.17
C PHE A 3 21.98 7.72 25.98
N ASP A 4 23.25 7.44 25.83
CA ASP A 4 23.99 7.86 24.63
C ASP A 4 23.56 7.02 23.43
N TYR A 5 23.31 5.73 23.62
CA TYR A 5 22.98 4.77 22.60
C TYR A 5 21.81 3.85 23.00
N ALA A 6 20.95 3.54 22.04
CA ALA A 6 20.00 2.45 22.10
C ALA A 6 20.16 1.58 20.85
N ILE A 7 20.51 0.32 21.04
CA ILE A 7 20.71 -0.65 19.95
C ILE A 7 19.82 -1.85 20.22
N GLY A 8 19.10 -2.33 19.20
CA GLY A 8 18.23 -3.46 19.42
C GLY A 8 17.55 -4.06 18.20
N ASN A 9 16.89 -5.17 18.48
CA ASN A 9 15.96 -5.85 17.59
C ASN A 9 14.61 -5.91 18.32
N PRO A 10 13.72 -4.92 18.14
CA PRO A 10 12.46 -4.88 18.84
C PRO A 10 11.49 -5.95 18.31
N PRO A 11 10.44 -6.30 19.06
CA PRO A 11 9.34 -7.08 18.55
C PRO A 11 8.74 -6.42 17.31
N TYR A 12 8.42 -7.21 16.26
CA TYR A 12 7.92 -6.67 14.99
C TYR A 12 6.41 -6.52 14.97
N GLN A 13 5.72 -7.46 15.62
CA GLN A 13 4.26 -7.52 15.66
C GLN A 13 3.82 -7.89 17.07
N ASP A 14 2.62 -7.47 17.44
CA ASP A 14 1.97 -7.90 18.67
C ASP A 14 1.47 -9.34 18.54
N THR A 15 1.23 -10.00 19.68
CA THR A 15 0.50 -11.27 19.69
C THR A 15 -0.96 -10.98 19.41
N GLY A 16 -1.48 -11.51 18.29
CA GLY A 16 -2.90 -11.34 17.93
C GLY A 16 -3.82 -11.82 19.07
N ILE A 17 -4.70 -10.95 19.52
CA ILE A 17 -5.72 -11.28 20.53
C ILE A 17 -7.05 -11.47 19.81
N GLY A 18 -7.66 -12.66 19.98
CA GLY A 18 -8.97 -13.00 19.42
C GLY A 18 -8.95 -13.47 17.98
N ASP A 19 -10.11 -13.47 17.31
CA ASP A 19 -10.32 -13.94 15.93
C ASP A 19 -9.62 -13.11 14.84
N ASN A 20 -8.92 -12.05 15.21
CA ASN A 20 -8.17 -11.22 14.27
C ASN A 20 -6.83 -11.88 13.96
N THR A 21 -6.73 -12.53 12.80
CA THR A 21 -5.54 -13.25 12.33
C THR A 21 -4.37 -12.33 11.95
N LYS A 22 -4.59 -10.99 11.93
CA LYS A 22 -3.58 -10.00 11.55
C LYS A 22 -3.07 -9.26 12.78
N ALA A 23 -1.86 -9.63 13.24
CA ALA A 23 -1.17 -8.93 14.31
C ALA A 23 -0.70 -7.53 13.85
N PRO A 24 -1.00 -6.44 14.59
CA PRO A 24 -0.53 -5.10 14.24
C PRO A 24 0.99 -4.98 14.41
N SER A 25 1.60 -4.09 13.62
CA SER A 25 3.00 -3.72 13.77
C SER A 25 3.22 -2.97 15.08
N VAL A 26 4.28 -3.31 15.82
CA VAL A 26 4.63 -2.64 17.09
C VAL A 26 6.05 -2.06 17.09
N TYR A 27 6.92 -2.47 16.18
CA TYR A 27 8.31 -1.99 16.12
C TYR A 27 8.43 -0.47 15.99
N ASN A 28 7.46 0.19 15.38
CA ASN A 28 7.40 1.64 15.25
C ASN A 28 7.33 2.34 16.62
N TYR A 29 6.63 1.78 17.59
CA TYR A 29 6.56 2.32 18.95
C TYR A 29 7.89 2.15 19.70
N PHE A 30 8.60 1.04 19.46
CA PHE A 30 9.94 0.83 20.02
C PHE A 30 10.97 1.80 19.44
N LEU A 31 10.88 2.10 18.13
CA LEU A 31 11.71 3.13 17.51
C LEU A 31 11.46 4.50 18.17
N GLU A 32 10.21 4.92 18.32
CA GLU A 32 9.87 6.19 18.94
C GLU A 32 10.33 6.27 20.40
N SER A 33 10.09 5.23 21.17
CA SER A 33 10.58 5.15 22.57
C SER A 33 12.11 5.22 22.63
N GLY A 34 12.81 4.55 21.71
CA GLY A 34 14.26 4.66 21.57
C GLY A 34 14.70 6.10 21.29
N PHE A 35 14.00 6.83 20.42
CA PHE A 35 14.30 8.23 20.10
C PHE A 35 14.08 9.18 21.28
N GLU A 36 13.19 8.84 22.20
CA GLU A 36 12.94 9.62 23.41
C GLU A 36 14.04 9.42 24.45
N VAL A 37 14.52 8.19 24.61
CA VAL A 37 15.44 7.83 25.73
C VAL A 37 16.90 7.90 25.34
N ALA A 38 17.26 7.87 24.04
CA ALA A 38 18.66 7.88 23.59
C ALA A 38 18.98 9.02 22.59
N THR A 39 20.26 9.37 22.55
CA THR A 39 20.80 10.33 21.59
C THR A 39 21.01 9.67 20.23
N VAL A 40 21.55 8.46 20.23
CA VAL A 40 21.80 7.63 19.07
C VAL A 40 20.96 6.35 19.17
N VAL A 41 20.25 6.02 18.08
CA VAL A 41 19.41 4.81 18.03
C VAL A 41 19.77 4.02 16.79
N GLU A 42 20.07 2.74 16.96
CA GLU A 42 20.30 1.80 15.86
C GLU A 42 19.43 0.56 16.10
N MET A 43 18.54 0.27 15.15
CA MET A 43 17.61 -0.86 15.28
C MET A 43 17.47 -1.63 13.98
N ILE A 44 17.30 -2.96 14.10
CA ILE A 44 16.90 -3.84 13.02
C ILE A 44 15.40 -4.08 13.10
N HIS A 45 14.71 -3.91 12.00
CA HIS A 45 13.24 -4.03 11.94
C HIS A 45 12.73 -4.25 10.52
N PRO A 46 11.42 -4.56 10.32
CA PRO A 46 10.82 -4.64 8.99
C PRO A 46 10.98 -3.36 8.19
N ALA A 47 11.34 -3.49 6.91
CA ALA A 47 11.69 -2.36 6.05
C ALA A 47 10.52 -1.81 5.23
N ARG A 48 9.33 -2.39 5.33
CA ARG A 48 8.21 -2.11 4.44
C ARG A 48 7.75 -0.65 4.46
N PHE A 49 7.86 0.02 5.60
CA PHE A 49 7.51 1.44 5.74
C PHE A 49 8.41 2.36 4.90
N LEU A 50 9.65 1.95 4.57
CA LEU A 50 10.55 2.71 3.70
C LEU A 50 9.98 2.90 2.27
N PHE A 51 9.06 2.04 1.88
CA PHE A 51 8.33 2.10 0.60
C PHE A 51 6.91 2.67 0.76
N ASP A 52 6.65 3.36 1.88
CA ASP A 52 5.33 3.82 2.29
C ASP A 52 4.25 2.71 2.23
N ALA A 53 4.63 1.50 2.58
CA ALA A 53 3.80 0.30 2.57
C ALA A 53 3.79 -0.36 3.96
N GLY A 54 2.95 -1.40 4.11
CA GLY A 54 2.84 -2.15 5.35
C GLY A 54 1.72 -1.67 6.27
N ASP A 55 1.79 -2.14 7.52
CA ASP A 55 0.73 -1.95 8.52
C ASP A 55 1.01 -0.78 9.48
N THR A 56 2.13 -0.10 9.33
CA THR A 56 2.43 1.14 10.03
C THR A 56 1.60 2.30 9.48
N ASP A 57 1.24 3.24 10.35
CA ASP A 57 0.47 4.42 9.97
C ASP A 57 1.22 5.26 8.92
N LYS A 58 0.50 5.72 7.89
CA LYS A 58 1.08 6.51 6.80
C LYS A 58 1.67 7.85 7.25
N LYS A 59 1.11 8.43 8.31
CA LYS A 59 1.65 9.67 8.89
C LYS A 59 2.98 9.38 9.58
N TRP A 60 3.08 8.23 10.25
CA TRP A 60 4.32 7.79 10.86
C TRP A 60 5.40 7.48 9.80
N ASN A 61 5.03 6.78 8.73
CA ASN A 61 5.96 6.51 7.62
C ASN A 61 6.57 7.82 7.08
N ARG A 62 5.71 8.79 6.78
CA ARG A 62 6.16 10.11 6.30
C ARG A 62 7.04 10.84 7.30
N LYS A 63 6.69 10.81 8.61
CA LYS A 63 7.51 11.36 9.68
C LYS A 63 8.92 10.79 9.65
N MET A 64 9.04 9.46 9.53
CA MET A 64 10.33 8.77 9.50
C MET A 64 11.13 9.09 8.23
N LEU A 65 10.49 9.09 7.07
CA LEU A 65 11.14 9.39 5.79
C LEU A 65 11.56 10.86 5.65
N SER A 66 10.93 11.76 6.38
CA SER A 66 11.28 13.19 6.41
C SER A 66 12.24 13.58 7.53
N ASP A 67 12.60 12.68 8.45
CA ASP A 67 13.53 12.99 9.54
C ASP A 67 14.97 13.13 9.02
N PRO A 68 15.59 14.33 9.07
CA PRO A 68 16.95 14.53 8.56
C PRO A 68 18.03 13.85 9.41
N HIS A 69 17.69 13.42 10.61
CA HIS A 69 18.61 12.74 11.53
C HIS A 69 18.62 11.22 11.37
N TYR A 70 17.78 10.71 10.45
CA TYR A 70 17.50 9.28 10.27
C TYR A 70 18.03 8.77 8.93
N LYS A 71 18.66 7.60 8.93
CA LYS A 71 19.15 6.96 7.69
C LYS A 71 19.06 5.44 7.76
N VAL A 72 19.08 4.81 6.61
CA VAL A 72 19.21 3.36 6.46
C VAL A 72 20.70 3.02 6.35
N LEU A 73 21.20 2.17 7.25
CA LEU A 73 22.56 1.65 7.19
C LEU A 73 22.65 0.42 6.30
N TYR A 74 21.63 -0.43 6.39
CA TYR A 74 21.62 -1.72 5.73
C TYR A 74 20.20 -2.13 5.37
N TYR A 75 20.04 -2.74 4.20
CA TYR A 75 18.75 -3.26 3.75
C TYR A 75 18.93 -4.63 3.08
N ARG A 76 18.04 -5.57 3.41
CA ARG A 76 17.93 -6.87 2.75
C ARG A 76 16.49 -7.16 2.35
N PRO A 77 16.22 -7.35 1.05
CA PRO A 77 14.87 -7.66 0.57
C PRO A 77 14.36 -9.04 1.01
N LEU A 78 15.28 -10.01 1.13
CA LEU A 78 14.98 -11.37 1.57
C LEU A 78 15.34 -11.53 3.06
N SER A 79 14.33 -11.50 3.92
CA SER A 79 14.51 -11.64 5.37
C SER A 79 15.18 -12.94 5.78
N ALA A 80 14.91 -14.03 5.05
CA ALA A 80 15.49 -15.34 5.31
C ALA A 80 17.03 -15.37 5.22
N SER A 81 17.64 -14.40 4.53
CA SER A 81 19.10 -14.26 4.49
C SER A 81 19.72 -13.74 5.80
N ILE A 82 18.90 -13.15 6.68
CA ILE A 82 19.30 -12.65 8.00
C ILE A 82 18.68 -13.51 9.10
N PHE A 83 17.39 -13.79 8.97
CA PHE A 83 16.63 -14.60 9.91
C PHE A 83 16.12 -15.85 9.21
N PRO A 84 16.78 -17.00 9.31
CA PRO A 84 16.34 -18.25 8.72
C PRO A 84 14.88 -18.57 9.11
N ASN A 85 14.13 -19.14 8.17
CA ASN A 85 12.72 -19.52 8.36
C ASN A 85 11.74 -18.35 8.58
N THR A 86 12.10 -17.14 8.15
CA THR A 86 11.20 -15.98 8.21
C THR A 86 10.84 -15.48 6.80
N ASP A 87 9.59 -15.05 6.64
CA ASP A 87 9.12 -14.33 5.44
C ASP A 87 8.57 -12.97 5.86
N ILE A 88 9.47 -11.99 5.97
CA ILE A 88 9.10 -10.60 6.29
C ILE A 88 8.96 -9.84 4.98
N LYS A 89 7.72 -9.64 4.56
CA LYS A 89 7.40 -8.91 3.31
C LYS A 89 8.00 -7.51 3.31
N GLY A 90 8.70 -7.17 2.22
CA GLY A 90 9.42 -5.91 2.09
C GLY A 90 10.82 -5.93 2.71
N GLY A 91 11.26 -7.06 3.28
CA GLY A 91 12.59 -7.24 3.82
C GLY A 91 12.82 -6.61 5.19
N VAL A 92 14.10 -6.54 5.55
CA VAL A 92 14.60 -6.06 6.85
C VAL A 92 15.60 -4.93 6.61
N ALA A 93 15.56 -3.92 7.48
CA ALA A 93 16.53 -2.83 7.48
C ALA A 93 17.17 -2.66 8.85
N VAL A 94 18.44 -2.27 8.85
CA VAL A 94 19.11 -1.64 10.00
C VAL A 94 19.07 -0.14 9.76
N THR A 95 18.48 0.57 10.70
CA THR A 95 18.36 2.03 10.63
C THR A 95 19.09 2.69 11.77
N TYR A 96 19.53 3.90 11.52
CA TYR A 96 20.34 4.69 12.44
C TYR A 96 19.80 6.11 12.54
N ARG A 97 19.64 6.59 13.75
CA ARG A 97 19.27 7.97 14.05
C ARG A 97 20.25 8.60 15.03
N ASP A 98 20.77 9.77 14.72
CA ASP A 98 21.62 10.56 15.63
C ASP A 98 21.12 12.01 15.66
N LYS A 99 20.58 12.43 16.79
CA LYS A 99 20.02 13.80 16.97
C LYS A 99 21.01 14.94 16.69
N ARG A 100 22.30 14.62 16.70
CA ARG A 100 23.40 15.60 16.52
C ARG A 100 23.85 15.74 15.06
N LYS A 101 23.37 14.84 14.18
CA LYS A 101 23.83 14.77 12.79
C LYS A 101 22.67 14.97 11.84
N ASP A 102 22.89 15.74 10.81
CA ASP A 102 21.98 15.91 9.69
C ASP A 102 22.50 15.08 8.50
N PHE A 103 21.70 14.08 8.09
CA PHE A 103 21.99 13.23 6.92
C PHE A 103 21.14 13.65 5.71
N GLY A 104 20.23 14.60 5.89
CA GLY A 104 19.13 14.89 4.99
C GLY A 104 18.01 13.85 5.06
N PRO A 105 16.80 14.21 4.67
CA PRO A 105 15.66 13.30 4.67
C PRO A 105 15.84 12.18 3.62
N ILE A 106 15.30 11.00 3.92
CA ILE A 106 15.28 9.86 2.99
C ILE A 106 14.34 10.15 1.82
N GLU A 107 13.19 10.77 2.09
CA GLU A 107 12.08 11.07 1.18
C GLU A 107 11.59 9.84 0.40
N HIS A 108 12.42 9.32 -0.51
CA HIS A 108 12.18 8.11 -1.29
C HIS A 108 13.33 7.13 -1.08
N PHE A 109 13.01 5.94 -0.64
CA PHE A 109 13.99 4.87 -0.44
C PHE A 109 14.14 4.03 -1.71
N PHE A 110 15.36 3.86 -2.17
CA PHE A 110 15.72 2.99 -3.28
C PHE A 110 16.58 1.84 -2.78
N LYS A 111 16.29 0.63 -3.27
CA LYS A 111 17.09 -0.57 -2.93
C LYS A 111 18.51 -0.47 -3.43
N GLU A 112 18.65 0.08 -4.62
CA GLU A 112 19.91 0.29 -5.33
C GLU A 112 20.40 1.71 -5.05
N PRO A 113 21.52 1.88 -4.32
CA PRO A 113 22.04 3.21 -3.94
C PRO A 113 22.32 4.13 -5.14
N GLU A 114 22.60 3.54 -6.30
CA GLU A 114 22.87 4.27 -7.55
C GLU A 114 21.66 5.09 -8.01
N LEU A 115 20.43 4.61 -7.70
CA LEU A 115 19.20 5.30 -8.06
C LEU A 115 19.00 6.60 -7.30
N ASN A 116 19.60 6.76 -6.12
CA ASN A 116 19.45 7.99 -5.33
C ASN A 116 19.91 9.24 -6.08
N GLY A 117 21.04 9.15 -6.80
CA GLY A 117 21.55 10.27 -7.59
C GLY A 117 20.66 10.62 -8.79
N ILE A 118 20.10 9.60 -9.44
CA ILE A 118 19.15 9.76 -10.56
C ILE A 118 17.83 10.36 -10.06
N ALA A 119 17.29 9.80 -8.99
CA ALA A 119 16.05 10.27 -8.39
C ALA A 119 16.14 11.72 -7.95
N LYS A 120 17.22 12.13 -7.26
CA LYS A 120 17.43 13.53 -6.87
C LYS A 120 17.33 14.50 -8.05
N LYS A 121 17.91 14.14 -9.19
CA LYS A 121 17.87 14.99 -10.39
C LYS A 121 16.46 15.09 -10.97
N ILE A 122 15.75 13.95 -11.01
CA ILE A 122 14.41 13.88 -11.63
C ILE A 122 13.36 14.52 -10.74
N LEU A 123 13.36 14.19 -9.43
CA LEU A 123 12.34 14.66 -8.48
C LEU A 123 12.36 16.19 -8.28
N HIS A 124 13.53 16.84 -8.52
CA HIS A 124 13.67 18.29 -8.39
C HIS A 124 13.61 19.01 -9.76
N ALA A 125 13.32 18.31 -10.85
CA ALA A 125 13.12 18.95 -12.15
C ALA A 125 11.79 19.73 -12.15
N GLU A 126 11.80 20.95 -12.72
CA GLU A 126 10.62 21.84 -12.73
C GLU A 126 9.39 21.19 -13.41
N ASP A 127 9.63 20.36 -14.41
CA ASP A 127 8.56 19.68 -15.19
C ASP A 127 8.20 18.30 -14.64
N PHE A 128 8.73 17.90 -13.48
CA PHE A 128 8.50 16.56 -12.96
C PHE A 128 7.06 16.37 -12.48
N ILE A 129 6.37 15.42 -13.09
CA ILE A 129 5.07 14.94 -12.63
C ILE A 129 5.22 13.46 -12.25
N ALA A 130 4.97 13.15 -11.01
CA ALA A 130 5.06 11.77 -10.53
C ALA A 130 4.03 10.87 -11.23
N PHE A 131 4.47 9.74 -11.78
CA PHE A 131 3.58 8.75 -12.42
C PHE A 131 2.44 8.31 -11.49
N SER A 132 2.69 8.29 -10.16
CA SER A 132 1.67 7.97 -9.15
C SER A 132 0.44 8.89 -9.19
N THR A 133 0.53 10.10 -9.74
CA THR A 133 -0.62 11.01 -9.88
C THR A 133 -1.68 10.51 -10.86
N ILE A 134 -1.30 9.63 -11.78
CA ILE A 134 -2.18 9.03 -12.79
C ILE A 134 -2.41 7.53 -12.57
N VAL A 135 -1.86 6.97 -11.48
CA VAL A 135 -2.09 5.57 -11.09
C VAL A 135 -3.26 5.49 -10.12
N TYR A 136 -4.23 4.67 -10.46
CA TYR A 136 -5.43 4.46 -9.65
C TYR A 136 -5.46 3.04 -9.09
N SER A 137 -5.86 2.92 -7.83
CA SER A 137 -6.10 1.62 -7.18
C SER A 137 -7.23 0.86 -7.88
N PRO A 138 -7.21 -0.49 -7.89
CA PRO A 138 -8.34 -1.29 -8.39
C PRO A 138 -9.67 -0.99 -7.70
N VAL A 139 -9.64 -0.49 -6.47
CA VAL A 139 -10.84 -0.10 -5.70
C VAL A 139 -11.19 1.40 -5.83
N ALA A 140 -10.60 2.12 -6.77
CA ALA A 140 -10.93 3.52 -7.07
C ALA A 140 -12.36 3.67 -7.60
N TYR A 141 -12.88 2.66 -8.29
CA TYR A 141 -14.27 2.65 -8.75
C TYR A 141 -15.18 2.16 -7.63
N LYS A 142 -16.27 2.88 -7.44
CA LYS A 142 -17.25 2.57 -6.40
C LYS A 142 -18.63 2.36 -7.05
N PHE A 143 -19.44 1.50 -6.44
CA PHE A 143 -20.88 1.47 -6.72
C PHE A 143 -21.54 2.74 -6.18
N THR A 144 -22.58 3.19 -6.86
CA THR A 144 -23.41 4.31 -6.38
C THR A 144 -24.45 3.82 -5.36
N GLN A 145 -25.03 4.75 -4.61
CA GLN A 145 -26.16 4.47 -3.74
C GLN A 145 -27.34 3.90 -4.54
N LEU A 146 -27.60 4.42 -5.76
CA LEU A 146 -28.66 3.95 -6.65
C LEU A 146 -28.54 2.44 -6.94
N MET A 147 -27.32 1.95 -7.17
CA MET A 147 -27.13 0.49 -7.39
C MET A 147 -27.62 -0.33 -6.19
N HIS A 148 -27.34 0.14 -4.98
CA HIS A 148 -27.79 -0.55 -3.76
C HIS A 148 -29.29 -0.40 -3.50
N ASP A 149 -29.88 0.74 -3.84
CA ASP A 149 -31.31 1.00 -3.66
C ASP A 149 -32.16 0.18 -4.62
N GLU A 150 -31.71 0.02 -5.87
CA GLU A 150 -32.38 -0.84 -6.85
C GLU A 150 -32.13 -2.35 -6.63
N ASN A 151 -31.05 -2.69 -5.89
CA ASN A 151 -30.65 -4.09 -5.67
C ASN A 151 -30.29 -4.36 -4.19
N PRO A 152 -31.17 -4.10 -3.23
CA PRO A 152 -30.85 -4.16 -1.79
C PRO A 152 -30.40 -5.55 -1.33
N GLN A 153 -30.87 -6.62 -1.99
CA GLN A 153 -30.51 -8.01 -1.69
C GLN A 153 -29.04 -8.33 -2.00
N LEU A 154 -28.38 -7.55 -2.87
CA LEU A 154 -27.00 -7.82 -3.25
C LEU A 154 -25.98 -7.33 -2.22
N LYS A 155 -26.37 -6.40 -1.34
CA LYS A 155 -25.50 -5.85 -0.31
C LYS A 155 -24.91 -6.94 0.59
N ALA A 156 -25.71 -7.95 0.94
CA ALA A 156 -25.26 -9.08 1.76
C ALA A 156 -24.24 -10.01 1.07
N LYS A 157 -24.12 -9.96 -0.26
CA LYS A 157 -23.15 -10.73 -1.05
C LYS A 157 -21.80 -10.03 -1.17
N LEU A 158 -21.72 -8.77 -0.77
CA LEU A 158 -20.51 -7.95 -0.84
C LEU A 158 -19.75 -7.98 0.50
N SER A 159 -18.47 -7.66 0.46
CA SER A 159 -17.62 -7.67 1.65
C SER A 159 -18.07 -6.59 2.64
N LYS A 160 -18.38 -6.98 3.88
CA LYS A 160 -18.82 -6.07 4.95
C LYS A 160 -17.80 -4.93 5.14
N GLY A 161 -18.30 -3.68 5.14
CA GLY A 161 -17.49 -2.46 5.24
C GLY A 161 -16.87 -2.00 3.92
N ASN A 162 -17.01 -2.77 2.82
CA ASN A 162 -16.50 -2.43 1.50
C ASN A 162 -17.56 -2.68 0.40
N GLU A 163 -18.82 -2.53 0.74
CA GLU A 163 -19.96 -2.88 -0.14
C GLU A 163 -20.02 -1.98 -1.39
N TYR A 164 -19.40 -0.82 -1.32
CA TYR A 164 -19.34 0.10 -2.47
C TYR A 164 -18.15 -0.14 -3.39
N GLU A 165 -17.23 -1.06 -3.06
CA GLU A 165 -16.04 -1.29 -3.86
C GLU A 165 -16.29 -2.19 -5.06
N VAL A 166 -15.90 -1.74 -6.25
CA VAL A 166 -15.90 -2.55 -7.47
C VAL A 166 -14.62 -3.39 -7.50
N LYS A 167 -14.63 -4.52 -6.78
CA LYS A 167 -13.51 -5.45 -6.72
C LYS A 167 -13.43 -6.33 -7.95
N THR A 168 -12.28 -6.94 -8.22
CA THR A 168 -12.07 -7.79 -9.40
C THR A 168 -12.94 -9.04 -9.45
N ASN A 169 -13.47 -9.48 -8.31
CA ASN A 169 -14.34 -10.68 -8.17
C ASN A 169 -15.85 -10.35 -8.13
N VAL A 170 -16.26 -9.10 -8.37
CA VAL A 170 -17.68 -8.71 -8.29
C VAL A 170 -18.56 -9.45 -9.29
N PHE A 171 -17.99 -9.96 -10.40
CA PHE A 171 -18.72 -10.73 -11.39
C PHE A 171 -19.19 -12.10 -10.87
N ASP A 172 -18.48 -12.64 -9.88
CA ASP A 172 -18.86 -13.88 -9.20
C ASP A 172 -19.78 -13.59 -8.02
N SER A 173 -19.56 -12.47 -7.32
CA SER A 173 -20.30 -12.11 -6.10
C SER A 173 -21.72 -11.60 -6.40
N ILE A 174 -21.87 -10.74 -7.40
CA ILE A 174 -23.14 -10.09 -7.77
C ILE A 174 -23.35 -10.10 -9.30
N PRO A 175 -23.42 -11.27 -9.94
CA PRO A 175 -23.55 -11.40 -11.40
C PRO A 175 -24.80 -10.72 -11.96
N GLU A 176 -25.82 -10.50 -11.15
CA GLU A 176 -27.14 -10.01 -11.54
C GLU A 176 -27.13 -8.61 -12.17
N VAL A 177 -26.15 -7.76 -11.82
CA VAL A 177 -26.03 -6.38 -12.34
C VAL A 177 -25.09 -6.28 -13.52
N PHE A 178 -24.50 -7.39 -13.97
CA PHE A 178 -23.51 -7.41 -15.05
C PHE A 178 -24.02 -8.18 -16.26
N TYR A 179 -23.79 -7.62 -17.44
CA TYR A 179 -24.19 -8.18 -18.73
C TYR A 179 -22.95 -8.61 -19.54
N SER A 180 -23.02 -9.79 -20.16
CA SER A 180 -21.93 -10.28 -21.03
C SER A 180 -21.86 -9.53 -22.38
N GLN A 181 -23.02 -8.99 -22.84
CA GLN A 181 -23.11 -8.15 -24.02
C GLN A 181 -23.74 -6.81 -23.64
N LYS A 182 -23.34 -5.74 -24.31
CA LYS A 182 -23.92 -4.42 -24.06
C LYS A 182 -25.39 -4.40 -24.47
N PRO A 183 -26.32 -4.12 -23.54
CA PRO A 183 -27.73 -3.97 -23.88
C PRO A 183 -27.96 -2.84 -24.88
N ALA A 184 -29.00 -3.00 -25.73
CA ALA A 184 -29.28 -2.03 -26.80
C ALA A 184 -29.79 -0.69 -26.27
N ASN A 185 -30.53 -0.70 -25.16
CA ASN A 185 -31.13 0.50 -24.55
C ASN A 185 -30.45 0.86 -23.24
N GLY A 186 -30.18 2.15 -23.05
CA GLY A 186 -29.55 2.67 -21.83
C GLY A 186 -28.03 2.93 -21.97
N GLU A 187 -27.47 3.55 -20.96
CA GLU A 187 -26.04 3.82 -20.89
C GLU A 187 -25.34 2.74 -20.06
N TYR A 188 -24.29 2.17 -20.64
CA TYR A 188 -23.51 1.10 -20.01
C TYR A 188 -22.01 1.40 -20.13
N VAL A 189 -21.27 1.01 -19.11
CA VAL A 189 -19.80 1.03 -19.11
C VAL A 189 -19.28 -0.40 -19.10
N SER A 190 -18.13 -0.60 -19.76
CA SER A 190 -17.41 -1.87 -19.79
C SER A 190 -16.43 -1.92 -18.62
N ILE A 191 -16.49 -2.96 -17.82
CA ILE A 191 -15.60 -3.19 -16.67
C ILE A 191 -14.78 -4.46 -16.95
N LEU A 192 -13.48 -4.38 -16.70
CA LEU A 192 -12.60 -5.53 -16.69
C LEU A 192 -12.58 -6.15 -15.28
N GLY A 193 -12.91 -7.42 -15.18
CA GLY A 193 -12.90 -8.18 -13.94
C GLY A 193 -12.46 -9.62 -14.18
N ARG A 194 -12.79 -10.52 -13.26
CA ARG A 194 -12.44 -11.95 -13.31
C ARG A 194 -13.67 -12.82 -13.12
N VAL A 195 -13.73 -13.90 -13.89
CA VAL A 195 -14.64 -15.01 -13.70
C VAL A 195 -13.80 -16.29 -13.77
N ASN A 196 -13.85 -17.14 -12.77
CA ASN A 196 -13.05 -18.37 -12.68
C ASN A 196 -11.56 -18.13 -12.97
N ASN A 197 -10.99 -17.08 -12.42
CA ASN A 197 -9.62 -16.62 -12.65
C ASN A 197 -9.28 -16.12 -14.06
N ALA A 198 -10.19 -16.20 -15.02
CA ALA A 198 -10.01 -15.61 -16.35
C ALA A 198 -10.42 -14.14 -16.37
N ARG A 199 -9.65 -13.29 -17.08
CA ARG A 199 -10.00 -11.89 -17.29
C ARG A 199 -11.11 -11.80 -18.32
N VAL A 200 -12.19 -11.12 -17.97
CA VAL A 200 -13.35 -10.90 -18.85
C VAL A 200 -13.84 -9.47 -18.75
N TYR A 201 -14.44 -8.98 -19.83
CA TYR A 201 -15.20 -7.73 -19.82
C TYR A 201 -16.67 -8.01 -19.65
N LYS A 202 -17.31 -7.26 -18.76
CA LYS A 202 -18.78 -7.23 -18.66
C LYS A 202 -19.28 -5.79 -18.62
N TYR A 203 -20.54 -5.59 -18.93
CA TYR A 203 -21.19 -4.29 -18.95
C TYR A 203 -22.06 -4.13 -17.71
N ILE A 204 -22.10 -2.91 -17.19
CA ILE A 204 -22.95 -2.50 -16.08
C ILE A 204 -23.58 -1.15 -16.40
N LYS A 205 -24.78 -0.86 -15.88
CA LYS A 205 -25.39 0.46 -16.04
C LYS A 205 -24.41 1.55 -15.61
N ARG A 206 -24.30 2.59 -16.44
CA ARG A 206 -23.39 3.71 -16.19
C ARG A 206 -23.66 4.40 -14.85
N GLU A 207 -24.93 4.55 -14.49
CA GLU A 207 -25.40 5.19 -13.26
C GLU A 207 -25.07 4.41 -11.98
N TYR A 208 -24.71 3.12 -12.09
CA TYR A 208 -24.29 2.29 -10.96
C TYR A 208 -22.82 2.48 -10.55
N ILE A 209 -22.05 3.18 -11.37
CA ILE A 209 -20.62 3.42 -11.13
C ILE A 209 -20.35 4.90 -10.89
N ASP A 210 -19.68 5.20 -9.76
CA ASP A 210 -19.23 6.56 -9.44
C ASP A 210 -18.21 7.06 -10.47
N ASN A 211 -18.42 8.29 -10.97
CA ASN A 211 -17.65 8.89 -12.05
C ASN A 211 -16.55 9.86 -11.56
N LYS A 212 -16.16 9.82 -10.31
CA LYS A 212 -15.16 10.75 -9.75
C LYS A 212 -13.73 10.48 -10.21
N THR A 213 -13.52 9.40 -10.95
CA THR A 213 -12.20 8.95 -11.38
C THR A 213 -12.08 8.98 -12.91
N ASN A 214 -11.10 8.31 -13.45
CA ASN A 214 -10.77 8.25 -14.88
C ASN A 214 -11.67 7.30 -15.71
N LEU A 215 -12.92 7.08 -15.33
CA LEU A 215 -13.79 6.07 -15.98
C LEU A 215 -13.87 6.23 -17.51
N ASN A 216 -13.94 7.45 -17.99
CA ASN A 216 -14.10 7.78 -19.42
C ASN A 216 -12.76 7.95 -20.17
N TYR A 217 -11.62 7.84 -19.50
CA TYR A 217 -10.31 7.99 -20.13
C TYR A 217 -9.77 6.66 -20.64
N TYR A 218 -8.94 6.71 -21.67
CA TYR A 218 -8.10 5.57 -22.03
C TYR A 218 -7.17 5.23 -20.90
N LYS A 219 -7.00 3.94 -20.60
CA LYS A 219 -6.20 3.47 -19.49
C LYS A 219 -5.51 2.13 -19.78
N ALA A 220 -4.33 1.96 -19.25
CA ALA A 220 -3.68 0.66 -19.16
C ALA A 220 -4.03 0.01 -17.82
N VAL A 221 -4.33 -1.29 -17.85
CA VAL A 221 -4.58 -2.08 -16.64
C VAL A 221 -3.36 -2.94 -16.38
N MET A 222 -2.74 -2.74 -15.23
CA MET A 222 -1.57 -3.49 -14.80
C MET A 222 -1.92 -4.38 -13.58
N PRO A 223 -1.31 -5.55 -13.43
CA PRO A 223 -1.46 -6.35 -12.22
C PRO A 223 -0.82 -5.63 -11.04
N GLU A 224 -1.42 -5.76 -9.85
CA GLU A 224 -0.91 -5.18 -8.60
C GLU A 224 0.40 -5.87 -8.16
N ALA A 225 0.53 -7.15 -8.45
CA ALA A 225 1.73 -7.93 -8.19
C ALA A 225 2.10 -8.74 -9.42
N THR A 226 3.37 -8.72 -9.78
CA THR A 226 3.94 -9.53 -10.86
C THR A 226 4.48 -10.81 -10.26
N GLY A 227 3.88 -11.65 -9.67
CA GLY A 227 4.28 -13.01 -9.22
C GLY A 227 5.70 -13.47 -9.56
N ILE A 228 6.69 -12.61 -9.42
CA ILE A 228 8.09 -12.98 -9.52
C ILE A 228 8.44 -13.54 -8.15
N GLY A 229 8.41 -14.85 -8.09
CA GLY A 229 9.00 -15.60 -6.98
C GLY A 229 10.51 -15.49 -7.00
#